data_3e2aaa3224d6cd91722ff30b3c52c18b
#
_entry.id   3e2aaa3224d6cd91722ff30b3c52c18b
#
_cell.length_a   1.000
_cell.length_b   1.000
_cell.length_c   1.000
_cell.angle_alpha   90.00
_cell.angle_beta   90.00
_cell.angle_gamma   90.00
#
_symmetry.space_group_name_H-M   'P 1'
#
loop_
_entity.id
_entity.type
_entity.pdbx_description
1 polymer ?
#
loop_
_entity_poly.entity_id
_entity_poly.type
_entity_poly.pdbx_seq_one_letter_code
_entity_poly.pdbx_strand_id
1 'polypeptide(L)'
;MRLYVIGSPSGGGAFGMHGARFKGASRRQSLYPIGSSCLSQPKAPPRACGYGGWRAHVMSQLSKVKHSRDQWKHKATQRGDRDRYQRKQIARITAERNRATKALREAQARLRQLENQRQELVALPQVDLVFLALQLFFVARIGFRAVSRVLSLLALALGIKKAPCPQTIINWVMRLSLVRIESARMLRGSALSQAPFSNGFIWMIDVSIGLGSGKIVAVLALDAQHHHLIQAAPSLAQVRCLAVSVADSWTGETIADVLKRLIAQMGRPAAYLKDGGGELQKAVALLGEQGLAGPCIDDISHAVAGMLKRAYQAHPALATFLSACSRVSSKLKHTILACLAPPTVCTKARFMNVHRLFTWADRVLKLSPAGGAKSGSTLAKLRACLDQLPACKALIKRFRGDASGLLECQKMLKTQGLSHDTLAQCQPLIDAMPSSTLRLEFHAYLAFELETAKTLGLDHVGLPISSDAIESLFGVAKHHGVGETQDAARIALRLPALCGLPTREEAEQVLDVSVARQRAFTGQVISLTKQRREVLGNPERLENLSLTQGTPHVELIASPKNRSNHQNIVPISNTYEQHSRPQFTSPPGRRRLEKAAPPGRRETALTS
;
A
#
# COMPACT_ATOMS: atom_id res chain seq x y z
N MET A 1 18.07 2.37 28.32
CA MET A 1 17.13 1.26 28.43
C MET A 1 17.80 0.14 29.22
N ARG A 2 17.51 -0.01 30.51
CA ARG A 2 18.10 -1.08 31.34
C ARG A 2 17.24 -2.34 31.21
N LEU A 3 17.78 -3.37 30.60
CA LEU A 3 17.20 -4.70 30.55
C LEU A 3 17.43 -5.41 31.89
N TYR A 4 16.36 -5.73 32.61
CA TYR A 4 16.40 -6.50 33.85
C TYR A 4 16.05 -7.95 33.56
N VAL A 5 16.81 -8.85 34.15
CA VAL A 5 16.74 -10.29 33.92
C VAL A 5 16.30 -11.03 35.17
N ILE A 6 15.36 -11.99 35.07
CA ILE A 6 14.77 -12.69 36.21
C ILE A 6 14.54 -14.18 36.04
N GLY A 7 14.66 -14.86 37.11
CA GLY A 7 14.75 -16.22 37.25
C GLY A 7 13.59 -17.05 37.79
N SER A 8 13.70 -18.35 37.68
CA SER A 8 12.70 -19.35 37.97
C SER A 8 12.80 -20.01 39.35
N PRO A 9 11.84 -20.78 39.70
CA PRO A 9 12.14 -22.00 40.42
C PRO A 9 11.63 -23.28 39.75
N SER A 10 12.36 -24.30 40.02
CA SER A 10 12.23 -25.70 39.71
C SER A 10 10.84 -26.30 39.95
N GLY A 11 10.36 -27.06 38.98
CA GLY A 11 9.27 -27.99 39.13
C GLY A 11 9.42 -29.07 38.05
N GLY A 12 9.89 -30.24 38.46
CA GLY A 12 10.09 -31.39 37.58
C GLY A 12 8.77 -31.90 37.03
N GLY A 13 8.75 -32.08 35.74
CA GLY A 13 7.69 -32.75 35.01
C GLY A 13 8.30 -33.31 33.75
N ALA A 14 8.61 -34.62 33.80
CA ALA A 14 9.05 -35.36 32.65
C ALA A 14 7.93 -35.40 31.61
N PHE A 15 8.08 -34.65 30.55
CA PHE A 15 7.27 -34.84 29.34
C PHE A 15 8.08 -35.58 28.29
N GLY A 16 7.61 -36.79 28.00
CA GLY A 16 8.14 -37.69 27.02
C GLY A 16 8.25 -37.01 25.65
N MET A 17 9.43 -37.08 25.08
CA MET A 17 9.67 -36.77 23.70
C MET A 17 8.98 -37.82 22.83
N HIS A 18 7.79 -37.53 22.34
CA HIS A 18 7.30 -38.17 21.14
C HIS A 18 8.05 -37.59 19.94
N GLY A 19 9.05 -38.35 19.53
CA GLY A 19 9.75 -38.13 18.29
C GLY A 19 8.81 -38.26 17.10
N ALA A 20 8.35 -37.16 16.58
CA ALA A 20 7.78 -37.11 15.25
C ALA A 20 8.90 -37.35 14.24
N ARG A 21 9.07 -38.62 13.87
CA ARG A 21 9.81 -39.01 12.68
C ARG A 21 9.18 -38.33 11.47
N PHE A 22 9.76 -37.27 11.00
CA PHE A 22 9.56 -36.82 9.64
C PHE A 22 10.07 -37.92 8.71
N LYS A 23 9.16 -38.76 8.25
CA LYS A 23 9.40 -39.60 7.08
C LYS A 23 9.66 -38.66 5.91
N GLY A 24 10.91 -38.58 5.52
CA GLY A 24 11.29 -37.98 4.25
C GLY A 24 10.56 -38.72 3.14
N ALA A 25 9.60 -38.06 2.54
CA ALA A 25 9.03 -38.51 1.28
C ALA A 25 10.11 -38.32 0.21
N SER A 26 10.92 -39.36 0.04
CA SER A 26 11.72 -39.57 -1.15
C SER A 26 10.74 -39.61 -2.33
N ARG A 27 10.56 -38.48 -3.02
CA ARG A 27 9.99 -38.47 -4.35
C ARG A 27 10.96 -39.26 -5.23
N ARG A 28 10.70 -40.55 -5.35
CA ARG A 28 11.19 -41.33 -6.49
C ARG A 28 10.69 -40.60 -7.75
N GLN A 29 11.60 -39.98 -8.45
CA GLN A 29 11.37 -39.60 -9.83
C GLN A 29 11.04 -40.88 -10.57
N SER A 30 9.80 -41.00 -11.01
CA SER A 30 9.41 -42.05 -11.95
C SER A 30 10.23 -41.81 -13.22
N LEU A 31 11.18 -42.68 -13.43
CA LEU A 31 11.78 -42.89 -14.74
C LEU A 31 10.63 -43.26 -15.68
N TYR A 32 10.29 -42.36 -16.57
CA TYR A 32 9.43 -42.70 -17.69
C TYR A 32 10.10 -43.85 -18.45
N PRO A 33 9.38 -44.94 -18.71
CA PRO A 33 9.90 -45.99 -19.56
C PRO A 33 10.15 -45.37 -20.95
N ILE A 34 11.34 -45.50 -21.42
CA ILE A 34 11.69 -45.23 -22.82
C ILE A 34 10.81 -46.16 -23.63
N GLY A 35 9.80 -45.60 -24.27
CA GLY A 35 8.97 -46.35 -25.21
C GLY A 35 9.86 -46.93 -26.29
N SER A 36 9.92 -48.22 -26.31
CA SER A 36 10.48 -48.99 -27.42
C SER A 36 9.72 -48.60 -28.67
N SER A 37 10.30 -47.67 -29.44
CA SER A 37 9.83 -47.38 -30.78
C SER A 37 10.02 -48.67 -31.59
N CYS A 38 8.92 -49.19 -32.04
CA CYS A 38 8.87 -50.29 -33.02
C CYS A 38 9.90 -50.05 -34.12
N LEU A 39 10.85 -50.98 -34.22
CA LEU A 39 11.69 -51.11 -35.37
C LEU A 39 10.76 -51.48 -36.56
N SER A 40 10.35 -50.48 -37.29
CA SER A 40 9.77 -50.69 -38.60
C SER A 40 10.85 -51.24 -39.51
N GLN A 41 10.62 -52.43 -40.02
CA GLN A 41 11.51 -53.12 -40.95
C GLN A 41 11.91 -52.17 -42.07
N PRO A 42 13.18 -52.23 -42.50
CA PRO A 42 13.65 -51.41 -43.60
C PRO A 42 12.93 -51.84 -44.89
N LYS A 43 12.15 -50.95 -45.47
CA LYS A 43 11.68 -51.10 -46.85
C LYS A 43 12.89 -51.23 -47.78
N ALA A 44 12.85 -52.23 -48.64
CA ALA A 44 13.85 -52.50 -49.67
C ALA A 44 14.27 -51.23 -50.43
N PRO A 45 15.52 -51.06 -50.77
CA PRO A 45 16.02 -49.86 -51.42
C PRO A 45 15.44 -49.73 -52.81
N PRO A 46 14.96 -48.53 -53.22
CA PRO A 46 14.67 -48.28 -54.61
C PRO A 46 15.96 -48.35 -55.42
N ARG A 47 15.86 -49.00 -56.53
CA ARG A 47 16.96 -49.18 -57.49
C ARG A 47 17.55 -47.83 -57.91
N ALA A 48 18.86 -47.78 -57.94
CA ALA A 48 19.76 -46.92 -58.70
C ALA A 48 19.36 -45.43 -58.82
N CYS A 49 19.73 -44.60 -57.84
CA CYS A 49 20.08 -43.22 -58.08
C CYS A 49 21.49 -42.96 -57.63
N GLY A 50 22.29 -42.27 -58.44
CA GLY A 50 23.73 -42.17 -58.40
C GLY A 50 24.33 -41.82 -57.00
N TYR A 51 25.55 -42.29 -56.78
CA TYR A 51 26.40 -42.17 -55.63
C TYR A 51 26.49 -40.76 -55.01
N GLY A 52 26.10 -39.69 -55.74
CA GLY A 52 26.10 -38.31 -55.27
C GLY A 52 24.91 -37.95 -54.35
N GLY A 53 23.72 -38.50 -54.64
CA GLY A 53 22.52 -38.15 -53.86
C GLY A 53 22.49 -38.75 -52.45
N TRP A 54 23.04 -39.97 -52.31
CA TRP A 54 23.13 -40.66 -51.04
C TRP A 54 24.11 -39.95 -50.08
N ARG A 55 25.27 -39.47 -50.57
CA ARG A 55 26.23 -38.67 -49.82
C ARG A 55 25.63 -37.36 -49.34
N ALA A 56 24.89 -36.65 -50.17
CA ALA A 56 24.25 -35.39 -49.80
C ALA A 56 23.16 -35.60 -48.72
N HIS A 57 22.38 -36.69 -48.84
CA HIS A 57 21.37 -37.02 -47.82
C HIS A 57 22.00 -37.40 -46.48
N VAL A 58 23.03 -38.23 -46.46
CA VAL A 58 23.76 -38.62 -45.24
C VAL A 58 24.43 -37.40 -44.61
N MET A 59 25.04 -36.51 -45.39
CA MET A 59 25.66 -35.28 -44.89
C MET A 59 24.60 -34.33 -44.29
N SER A 60 23.39 -34.23 -44.91
CA SER A 60 22.27 -33.47 -44.35
C SER A 60 21.78 -34.05 -43.04
N GLN A 61 21.64 -35.37 -42.91
CA GLN A 61 21.26 -36.03 -41.64
C GLN A 61 22.34 -35.86 -40.57
N LEU A 62 23.60 -36.01 -40.92
CA LEU A 62 24.73 -35.76 -40.01
C LEU A 62 24.77 -34.31 -39.53
N SER A 63 24.48 -33.36 -40.39
CA SER A 63 24.37 -31.93 -40.02
C SER A 63 23.25 -31.70 -39.02
N LYS A 64 22.06 -32.28 -39.25
CA LYS A 64 20.92 -32.19 -38.31
C LYS A 64 21.24 -32.82 -36.96
N VAL A 65 21.89 -33.98 -36.95
CA VAL A 65 22.30 -34.64 -35.72
C VAL A 65 23.36 -33.81 -34.96
N LYS A 66 24.34 -33.25 -35.66
CA LYS A 66 25.33 -32.35 -35.06
C LYS A 66 24.65 -31.11 -34.44
N HIS A 67 23.75 -30.48 -35.18
CA HIS A 67 23.00 -29.32 -34.69
C HIS A 67 22.16 -29.65 -33.46
N SER A 68 21.42 -30.76 -33.48
CA SER A 68 20.68 -31.25 -32.32
C SER A 68 21.58 -31.52 -31.14
N ARG A 69 22.70 -32.20 -31.32
CA ARG A 69 23.71 -32.47 -30.25
C ARG A 69 24.24 -31.16 -29.65
N ASP A 70 24.54 -30.17 -30.47
CA ASP A 70 25.08 -28.90 -30.02
C ASP A 70 24.04 -28.07 -29.24
N GLN A 71 22.78 -28.13 -29.68
CA GLN A 71 21.65 -27.58 -28.90
C GLN A 71 21.49 -28.28 -27.54
N TRP A 72 21.60 -29.61 -27.52
CA TRP A 72 21.53 -30.34 -26.25
C TRP A 72 22.69 -30.03 -25.31
N LYS A 73 23.91 -29.91 -25.83
CA LYS A 73 25.09 -29.48 -25.09
C LYS A 73 24.86 -28.09 -24.48
N HIS A 74 24.37 -27.14 -25.27
CA HIS A 74 24.09 -25.80 -24.79
C HIS A 74 23.03 -25.79 -23.67
N LYS A 75 21.92 -26.51 -23.85
CA LYS A 75 20.90 -26.68 -22.80
C LYS A 75 21.44 -27.36 -21.55
N ALA A 76 22.31 -28.35 -21.70
CA ALA A 76 22.95 -29.03 -20.56
C ALA A 76 23.86 -28.08 -19.77
N THR A 77 24.66 -27.28 -20.48
CA THR A 77 25.51 -26.24 -19.85
C THR A 77 24.67 -25.22 -19.08
N GLN A 78 23.60 -24.68 -19.71
CA GLN A 78 22.72 -23.73 -19.04
C GLN A 78 22.04 -24.31 -17.79
N ARG A 79 21.62 -25.60 -17.86
CA ARG A 79 21.09 -26.29 -16.67
C ARG A 79 22.15 -26.44 -15.59
N GLY A 80 23.35 -26.86 -15.96
CA GLY A 80 24.48 -26.99 -15.03
C GLY A 80 24.86 -25.67 -14.34
N ASP A 81 24.81 -24.55 -15.07
CA ASP A 81 25.08 -23.22 -14.50
C ASP A 81 23.97 -22.78 -13.54
N ARG A 82 22.70 -23.04 -13.92
CA ARG A 82 21.55 -22.78 -13.05
C ARG A 82 21.61 -23.60 -11.77
N ASP A 83 21.95 -24.89 -11.88
CA ASP A 83 22.08 -25.77 -10.73
C ASP A 83 23.24 -25.35 -9.82
N ARG A 84 24.38 -24.93 -10.40
CA ARG A 84 25.50 -24.35 -9.65
C ARG A 84 25.10 -23.08 -8.90
N TYR A 85 24.35 -22.19 -9.56
CA TYR A 85 23.83 -20.98 -8.92
C TYR A 85 22.88 -21.32 -7.77
N GLN A 86 21.91 -22.21 -8.01
CA GLN A 86 20.97 -22.65 -6.97
C GLN A 86 21.68 -23.31 -5.78
N ARG A 87 22.67 -24.18 -6.03
CA ARG A 87 23.49 -24.79 -4.96
C ARG A 87 24.22 -23.73 -4.14
N LYS A 88 24.80 -22.70 -4.80
CA LYS A 88 25.45 -21.58 -4.09
C LYS A 88 24.45 -20.81 -3.21
N GLN A 89 23.25 -20.54 -3.72
CA GLN A 89 22.19 -19.86 -2.95
C GLN A 89 21.72 -20.71 -1.77
N ILE A 90 21.50 -22.01 -1.99
CA ILE A 90 21.12 -22.94 -0.92
C ILE A 90 22.22 -23.02 0.13
N ALA A 91 23.49 -23.12 -0.28
CA ALA A 91 24.62 -23.14 0.63
C ALA A 91 24.71 -21.85 1.47
N ARG A 92 24.49 -20.67 0.83
CA ARG A 92 24.45 -19.37 1.52
C ARG A 92 23.33 -19.32 2.56
N ILE A 93 22.09 -19.63 2.15
CA ILE A 93 20.92 -19.64 3.04
C ILE A 93 21.10 -20.66 4.18
N THR A 94 21.68 -21.82 3.86
CA THR A 94 21.98 -22.84 4.87
C THR A 94 23.04 -22.36 5.88
N ALA A 95 24.07 -21.68 5.40
CA ALA A 95 25.09 -21.10 6.25
C ALA A 95 24.52 -19.97 7.15
N GLU A 96 23.67 -19.10 6.59
CA GLU A 96 22.97 -18.05 7.35
C GLU A 96 22.03 -18.66 8.40
N ARG A 97 21.23 -19.67 8.03
CA ARG A 97 20.39 -20.41 8.97
C ARG A 97 21.21 -21.06 10.09
N ASN A 98 22.33 -21.70 9.75
CA ASN A 98 23.16 -22.36 10.73
C ASN A 98 23.84 -21.35 11.69
N ARG A 99 24.25 -20.17 11.18
CA ARG A 99 24.76 -19.07 12.02
C ARG A 99 23.67 -18.57 12.98
N ALA A 100 22.47 -18.34 12.47
CA ALA A 100 21.35 -17.91 13.29
C ALA A 100 20.97 -18.96 14.35
N THR A 101 21.00 -20.25 13.98
CA THR A 101 20.74 -21.35 14.92
C THR A 101 21.82 -21.44 15.98
N LYS A 102 23.11 -21.25 15.62
CA LYS A 102 24.22 -21.23 16.57
C LYS A 102 24.10 -20.05 17.53
N ALA A 103 23.86 -18.84 17.00
CA ALA A 103 23.65 -17.65 17.81
C ALA A 103 22.46 -17.80 18.78
N LEU A 104 21.38 -18.43 18.33
CA LEU A 104 20.24 -18.74 19.19
C LEU A 104 20.61 -19.69 20.34
N ARG A 105 21.37 -20.76 20.05
CA ARG A 105 21.83 -21.70 21.08
C ARG A 105 22.77 -21.04 22.09
N GLU A 106 23.68 -20.20 21.62
CA GLU A 106 24.59 -19.43 22.47
C GLU A 106 23.84 -18.45 23.37
N ALA A 107 22.86 -17.74 22.81
CA ALA A 107 21.99 -16.86 23.57
C ALA A 107 21.18 -17.63 24.64
N GLN A 108 20.65 -18.78 24.29
CA GLN A 108 19.94 -19.65 25.23
C GLN A 108 20.84 -20.19 26.34
N ALA A 109 22.09 -20.58 26.01
CA ALA A 109 23.07 -21.03 27.01
C ALA A 109 23.45 -19.89 27.96
N ARG A 110 23.63 -18.68 27.43
CA ARG A 110 23.93 -17.49 28.23
C ARG A 110 22.77 -17.09 29.13
N LEU A 111 21.53 -17.22 28.65
CA LEU A 111 20.34 -17.04 29.47
C LEU A 111 20.31 -18.03 30.65
N ARG A 112 20.59 -19.33 30.39
CA ARG A 112 20.65 -20.34 31.45
C ARG A 112 21.75 -20.05 32.48
N GLN A 113 22.91 -19.54 32.05
CA GLN A 113 23.97 -19.12 32.97
C GLN A 113 23.53 -17.96 33.86
N LEU A 114 22.87 -16.98 33.28
CA LEU A 114 22.32 -15.86 34.03
C LEU A 114 21.19 -16.28 34.99
N GLU A 115 20.41 -17.28 34.66
CA GLU A 115 19.40 -17.91 35.54
C GLU A 115 20.03 -18.56 36.77
N ASN A 116 21.17 -19.18 36.61
CA ASN A 116 21.89 -19.86 37.70
C ASN A 116 22.62 -18.88 38.65
N GLN A 117 22.88 -17.63 38.23
CA GLN A 117 23.55 -16.58 39.01
C GLN A 117 22.64 -15.69 39.86
N ARG A 118 21.44 -16.11 40.14
CA ARG A 118 20.33 -15.31 40.53
C ARG A 118 20.31 -14.72 41.93
N GLN A 119 20.12 -13.41 41.97
CA GLN A 119 19.52 -12.65 43.08
C GLN A 119 18.14 -12.16 42.65
N GLU A 120 17.23 -11.99 43.62
CA GLU A 120 15.82 -11.65 43.43
C GLU A 120 15.55 -10.56 42.39
N LEU A 121 14.90 -10.95 41.36
CA LEU A 121 14.57 -10.05 40.27
C LEU A 121 13.08 -9.68 40.32
N VAL A 122 12.80 -8.40 40.20
CA VAL A 122 11.43 -7.88 40.21
C VAL A 122 10.72 -8.23 38.91
N ALA A 123 9.56 -8.86 38.97
CA ALA A 123 8.76 -9.21 37.83
C ALA A 123 8.44 -7.96 37.00
N LEU A 124 8.51 -8.07 35.67
CA LEU A 124 8.16 -6.99 34.77
C LEU A 124 6.70 -6.56 35.02
N PRO A 125 6.44 -5.28 35.31
CA PRO A 125 5.06 -4.78 35.44
C PRO A 125 4.22 -5.11 34.19
N GLN A 126 2.94 -5.37 34.38
CA GLN A 126 2.07 -5.75 33.27
C GLN A 126 1.98 -4.65 32.20
N VAL A 127 2.03 -3.38 32.60
CA VAL A 127 2.07 -2.22 31.69
C VAL A 127 3.29 -2.31 30.76
N ASP A 128 4.48 -2.58 31.34
CA ASP A 128 5.72 -2.65 30.58
C ASP A 128 5.75 -3.88 29.66
N LEU A 129 5.10 -4.98 30.04
CA LEU A 129 4.91 -6.13 29.16
C LEU A 129 4.01 -5.80 27.97
N VAL A 130 2.90 -5.09 28.20
CA VAL A 130 2.01 -4.61 27.12
C VAL A 130 2.77 -3.65 26.22
N PHE A 131 3.46 -2.67 26.80
CA PHE A 131 4.25 -1.70 26.06
C PHE A 131 5.33 -2.39 25.19
N LEU A 132 6.09 -3.31 25.76
CA LEU A 132 7.09 -4.09 25.02
C LEU A 132 6.47 -4.90 23.88
N ALA A 133 5.33 -5.55 24.12
CA ALA A 133 4.62 -6.30 23.07
C ALA A 133 4.18 -5.39 21.93
N LEU A 134 3.66 -4.20 22.23
CA LEU A 134 3.27 -3.19 21.25
C LEU A 134 4.49 -2.66 20.49
N GLN A 135 5.61 -2.37 21.18
CA GLN A 135 6.86 -1.95 20.53
C GLN A 135 7.38 -3.02 19.56
N LEU A 136 7.38 -4.28 19.94
CA LEU A 136 7.78 -5.38 19.04
C LEU A 136 6.87 -5.47 17.82
N PHE A 137 5.58 -5.27 17.98
CA PHE A 137 4.64 -5.30 16.86
C PHE A 137 4.80 -4.08 15.93
N PHE A 138 4.82 -2.85 16.47
CA PHE A 138 4.80 -1.63 15.66
C PHE A 138 6.19 -1.22 15.17
N VAL A 139 7.21 -1.28 16.02
CA VAL A 139 8.57 -0.81 15.68
C VAL A 139 9.37 -1.89 14.98
N ALA A 140 9.43 -3.10 15.59
CA ALA A 140 10.14 -4.22 14.99
C ALA A 140 9.36 -4.88 13.85
N ARG A 141 8.10 -4.52 13.63
CA ARG A 141 7.20 -5.01 12.55
C ARG A 141 7.11 -6.53 12.47
N ILE A 142 7.14 -7.21 13.60
CA ILE A 142 7.01 -8.67 13.66
C ILE A 142 5.57 -9.06 13.93
N GLY A 143 5.11 -10.15 13.31
CA GLY A 143 3.72 -10.62 13.44
C GLY A 143 3.39 -11.13 14.86
N PHE A 144 2.12 -11.16 15.22
CA PHE A 144 1.63 -11.52 16.57
C PHE A 144 2.18 -12.84 17.11
N ARG A 145 2.32 -13.86 16.24
CA ARG A 145 2.91 -15.15 16.63
C ARG A 145 4.41 -15.02 16.94
N ALA A 146 5.12 -14.16 16.20
CA ALA A 146 6.53 -13.90 16.44
C ALA A 146 6.73 -13.10 17.73
N VAL A 147 5.91 -12.08 18.00
CA VAL A 147 5.92 -11.34 19.28
C VAL A 147 5.71 -12.31 20.46
N SER A 148 4.69 -13.18 20.38
CA SER A 148 4.43 -14.18 21.43
C SER A 148 5.62 -15.12 21.65
N ARG A 149 6.29 -15.57 20.59
CA ARG A 149 7.47 -16.42 20.66
C ARG A 149 8.66 -15.68 21.27
N VAL A 150 8.92 -14.44 20.87
CA VAL A 150 9.99 -13.61 21.43
C VAL A 150 9.78 -13.41 22.94
N LEU A 151 8.55 -13.05 23.35
CA LEU A 151 8.21 -12.88 24.75
C LEU A 151 8.29 -14.22 25.53
N SER A 152 7.99 -15.35 24.89
CA SER A 152 8.16 -16.67 25.50
C SER A 152 9.63 -17.02 25.69
N LEU A 153 10.51 -16.68 24.74
CA LEU A 153 11.96 -16.90 24.87
C LEU A 153 12.57 -16.02 25.97
N LEU A 154 12.06 -14.80 26.11
CA LEU A 154 12.54 -13.84 27.10
C LEU A 154 11.81 -13.96 28.45
N ALA A 155 10.83 -14.87 28.58
CA ALA A 155 9.94 -14.93 29.74
C ALA A 155 10.71 -15.08 31.06
N LEU A 156 11.68 -15.95 31.11
CA LEU A 156 12.57 -16.13 32.27
C LEU A 156 13.37 -14.87 32.56
N ALA A 157 13.96 -14.28 31.53
CA ALA A 157 14.78 -13.08 31.65
C ALA A 157 13.98 -11.83 32.07
N LEU A 158 12.68 -11.79 31.79
CA LEU A 158 11.79 -10.69 32.10
C LEU A 158 10.89 -10.95 33.33
N GLY A 159 11.01 -12.09 33.99
CA GLY A 159 10.14 -12.45 35.12
C GLY A 159 8.68 -12.65 34.77
N ILE A 160 8.42 -13.00 33.53
CA ILE A 160 7.06 -13.24 33.04
C ILE A 160 6.69 -14.68 33.39
N LYS A 161 5.74 -14.88 34.30
CA LYS A 161 5.27 -16.23 34.66
C LYS A 161 4.66 -16.97 33.47
N LYS A 162 3.93 -16.25 32.60
CA LYS A 162 3.28 -16.79 31.41
C LYS A 162 3.32 -15.75 30.28
N ALA A 163 4.03 -16.05 29.22
CA ALA A 163 4.07 -15.18 28.05
C ALA A 163 2.67 -15.04 27.41
N PRO A 164 2.31 -13.84 26.90
CA PRO A 164 1.03 -13.61 26.26
C PRO A 164 0.91 -14.43 24.98
N CYS A 165 -0.23 -15.09 24.80
CA CYS A 165 -0.51 -15.77 23.55
C CYS A 165 -0.78 -14.76 22.40
N PRO A 166 -0.69 -15.15 21.13
CA PRO A 166 -0.92 -14.26 20.00
C PRO A 166 -2.28 -13.53 20.06
N GLN A 167 -3.33 -14.20 20.54
CA GLN A 167 -4.65 -13.59 20.68
C GLN A 167 -4.68 -12.47 21.72
N THR A 168 -3.94 -12.61 22.81
CA THR A 168 -3.80 -11.55 23.83
C THR A 168 -3.15 -10.31 23.22
N ILE A 169 -2.11 -10.48 22.41
CA ILE A 169 -1.42 -9.37 21.74
C ILE A 169 -2.35 -8.71 20.71
N ILE A 170 -3.11 -9.48 19.95
CA ILE A 170 -4.16 -8.96 19.04
C ILE A 170 -5.16 -8.10 19.83
N ASN A 171 -5.61 -8.59 20.98
CA ASN A 171 -6.55 -7.86 21.83
C ASN A 171 -5.96 -6.54 22.33
N TRP A 172 -4.69 -6.51 22.72
CA TRP A 172 -4.01 -5.27 23.12
C TRP A 172 -3.92 -4.26 21.98
N VAL A 173 -3.61 -4.71 20.75
CA VAL A 173 -3.61 -3.82 19.58
C VAL A 173 -5.01 -3.28 19.27
N MET A 174 -6.06 -4.10 19.40
CA MET A 174 -7.44 -3.63 19.20
C MET A 174 -7.87 -2.64 20.30
N ARG A 175 -7.47 -2.88 21.56
CA ARG A 175 -7.71 -1.94 22.66
C ARG A 175 -6.96 -0.62 22.44
N LEU A 176 -5.72 -0.67 21.93
CA LEU A 176 -4.98 0.54 21.57
C LEU A 176 -5.71 1.33 20.47
N SER A 177 -6.28 0.63 19.48
CA SER A 177 -7.10 1.29 18.46
C SER A 177 -8.29 2.03 19.06
N LEU A 178 -8.99 1.38 20.00
CA LEU A 178 -10.12 1.98 20.70
C LEU A 178 -9.68 3.20 21.51
N VAL A 179 -8.61 3.08 22.29
CA VAL A 179 -8.04 4.18 23.09
C VAL A 179 -7.69 5.37 22.21
N ARG A 180 -7.04 5.12 21.06
CA ARG A 180 -6.62 6.19 20.14
C ARG A 180 -7.79 6.90 19.47
N ILE A 181 -8.83 6.18 19.04
CA ILE A 181 -10.05 6.80 18.49
C ILE A 181 -10.71 7.69 19.56
N GLU A 182 -10.89 7.17 20.76
CA GLU A 182 -11.50 7.94 21.86
C GLU A 182 -10.69 9.18 22.20
N SER A 183 -9.37 9.04 22.37
CA SER A 183 -8.47 10.15 22.65
C SER A 183 -8.48 11.18 21.53
N ALA A 184 -8.41 10.74 20.25
CA ALA A 184 -8.43 11.64 19.10
C ALA A 184 -9.72 12.48 19.04
N ARG A 185 -10.86 11.90 19.36
CA ARG A 185 -12.15 12.59 19.37
C ARG A 185 -12.32 13.60 20.51
N MET A 186 -11.53 13.46 21.58
CA MET A 186 -11.52 14.40 22.70
C MET A 186 -10.63 15.63 22.47
N LEU A 187 -9.74 15.57 21.50
CA LEU A 187 -8.78 16.62 21.23
C LEU A 187 -9.38 17.72 20.34
N ARG A 188 -8.76 18.88 20.43
CA ARG A 188 -8.93 19.99 19.50
C ARG A 188 -7.57 20.25 18.86
N GLY A 189 -7.59 20.59 17.58
CA GLY A 189 -6.41 21.08 16.89
C GLY A 189 -6.10 22.52 17.25
N SER A 190 -4.99 23.03 16.77
CA SER A 190 -4.64 24.44 16.91
C SER A 190 -5.71 25.32 16.28
N ALA A 191 -6.09 26.36 16.98
CA ALA A 191 -7.07 27.31 16.44
C ALA A 191 -6.49 28.01 15.22
N LEU A 192 -7.10 27.83 14.07
CA LEU A 192 -6.80 28.60 12.88
C LEU A 192 -7.55 29.94 12.98
N SER A 193 -6.84 31.05 12.85
CA SER A 193 -7.38 32.41 13.02
C SER A 193 -8.58 32.69 12.12
N GLN A 194 -8.62 32.08 10.96
CA GLN A 194 -9.66 32.25 9.95
C GLN A 194 -10.79 31.19 10.01
N ALA A 195 -10.69 30.21 10.89
CA ALA A 195 -11.69 29.16 11.06
C ALA A 195 -12.09 28.96 12.55
N PRO A 196 -12.56 29.99 13.26
CA PRO A 196 -12.73 29.96 14.73
C PRO A 196 -13.79 28.96 15.19
N PHE A 197 -14.73 28.56 14.32
CA PHE A 197 -15.80 27.60 14.64
C PHE A 197 -15.46 26.16 14.25
N SER A 198 -14.23 25.89 13.77
CA SER A 198 -13.77 24.56 13.43
C SER A 198 -13.19 23.85 14.66
N ASN A 199 -12.99 22.52 14.54
CA ASN A 199 -12.26 21.75 15.56
C ASN A 199 -10.73 21.91 15.46
N GLY A 200 -10.24 22.73 14.55
CA GLY A 200 -8.80 23.02 14.35
C GLY A 200 -8.02 21.98 13.54
N PHE A 201 -8.66 20.90 13.09
CA PHE A 201 -8.02 19.86 12.30
C PHE A 201 -8.38 19.95 10.81
N ILE A 202 -7.42 19.63 9.96
CA ILE A 202 -7.67 19.23 8.57
C ILE A 202 -8.00 17.72 8.58
N TRP A 203 -9.15 17.34 8.01
CA TRP A 203 -9.54 15.94 7.90
C TRP A 203 -9.10 15.36 6.56
N MET A 204 -8.18 14.41 6.58
CA MET A 204 -7.79 13.60 5.43
C MET A 204 -8.77 12.45 5.28
N ILE A 205 -9.34 12.27 4.08
CA ILE A 205 -10.34 11.25 3.80
C ILE A 205 -9.91 10.45 2.58
N ASP A 206 -9.90 9.12 2.72
CA ASP A 206 -9.62 8.23 1.59
C ASP A 206 -10.37 6.90 1.73
N VAL A 207 -10.58 6.24 0.59
CA VAL A 207 -11.22 4.94 0.46
C VAL A 207 -10.21 3.91 -0.02
N SER A 208 -9.78 3.01 0.86
CA SER A 208 -8.90 1.92 0.45
C SER A 208 -9.60 0.92 -0.46
N ILE A 209 -8.97 0.61 -1.58
CA ILE A 209 -9.48 -0.38 -2.52
C ILE A 209 -9.19 -1.80 -2.00
N GLY A 210 -10.28 -2.59 -1.85
CA GLY A 210 -10.28 -4.05 -1.77
C GLY A 210 -9.20 -4.71 -0.90
N LEU A 211 -9.47 -4.83 0.38
CA LEU A 211 -8.75 -5.71 1.30
C LEU A 211 -9.70 -6.85 1.69
N GLY A 212 -9.66 -7.92 0.94
CA GLY A 212 -10.64 -9.00 1.09
C GLY A 212 -12.01 -8.63 0.52
N SER A 213 -13.09 -8.89 1.27
CA SER A 213 -14.47 -8.69 0.85
C SER A 213 -15.00 -7.26 1.02
N GLY A 214 -14.22 -6.35 1.58
CA GLY A 214 -14.71 -5.01 1.90
C GLY A 214 -13.76 -3.88 1.51
N LYS A 215 -14.30 -2.67 1.45
CA LYS A 215 -13.58 -1.42 1.27
C LYS A 215 -13.59 -0.64 2.59
N ILE A 216 -12.50 0.03 2.90
CA ILE A 216 -12.33 0.79 4.13
C ILE A 216 -12.34 2.28 3.80
N VAL A 217 -13.22 3.03 4.44
CA VAL A 217 -13.11 4.49 4.55
C VAL A 217 -12.36 4.81 5.83
N ALA A 218 -11.36 5.66 5.76
CA ALA A 218 -10.66 6.18 6.92
C ALA A 218 -10.70 7.70 6.93
N VAL A 219 -10.81 8.28 8.12
CA VAL A 219 -10.74 9.72 8.35
C VAL A 219 -9.63 9.98 9.35
N LEU A 220 -8.61 10.71 8.92
CA LEU A 220 -7.49 11.11 9.76
C LEU A 220 -7.57 12.61 10.04
N ALA A 221 -7.19 13.02 11.24
CA ALA A 221 -7.01 14.42 11.61
C ALA A 221 -5.53 14.80 11.55
N LEU A 222 -5.23 15.92 10.93
CA LEU A 222 -3.93 16.59 10.93
C LEU A 222 -4.09 17.97 11.55
N ASP A 223 -3.23 18.29 12.53
CA ASP A 223 -3.10 19.65 13.04
C ASP A 223 -2.22 20.46 12.08
N ALA A 224 -2.80 21.39 11.35
CA ALA A 224 -2.12 22.15 10.32
C ALA A 224 -0.99 23.03 10.87
N GLN A 225 -1.17 23.63 12.05
CA GLN A 225 -0.13 24.48 12.65
C GLN A 225 1.05 23.67 13.17
N HIS A 226 0.79 22.47 13.70
CA HIS A 226 1.86 21.60 14.19
C HIS A 226 2.76 21.06 13.07
N HIS A 227 2.22 20.97 11.85
CA HIS A 227 2.96 20.50 10.68
C HIS A 227 4.14 21.39 10.32
N HIS A 228 4.04 22.72 10.50
CA HIS A 228 5.11 23.67 10.14
C HIS A 228 6.38 23.55 10.95
N LEU A 229 6.30 23.03 12.14
CA LEU A 229 7.46 22.85 13.02
C LEU A 229 8.42 21.78 12.50
N ILE A 230 8.00 20.93 11.56
CA ILE A 230 8.74 19.72 11.19
C ILE A 230 9.34 19.80 9.78
N GLN A 231 8.86 20.69 8.91
CA GLN A 231 9.32 20.87 7.52
C GLN A 231 9.44 19.55 6.73
N ALA A 232 8.53 18.62 6.95
CA ALA A 232 8.48 17.32 6.31
C ALA A 232 7.03 16.95 5.95
N ALA A 233 6.85 16.10 4.94
CA ALA A 233 5.52 15.59 4.63
C ALA A 233 4.89 14.93 5.87
N PRO A 234 3.56 15.09 6.09
CA PRO A 234 2.89 14.52 7.25
C PRO A 234 3.11 13.01 7.36
N SER A 235 3.60 12.57 8.50
CA SER A 235 3.86 11.16 8.82
C SER A 235 2.72 10.56 9.65
N LEU A 236 2.70 9.24 9.78
CA LEU A 236 1.73 8.55 10.65
C LEU A 236 1.81 8.98 12.13
N ALA A 237 2.93 9.51 12.57
CA ALA A 237 3.10 10.00 13.94
C ALA A 237 2.37 11.33 14.20
N GLN A 238 2.08 12.09 13.14
CA GLN A 238 1.48 13.41 13.22
C GLN A 238 -0.03 13.41 12.99
N VAL A 239 -0.57 12.32 12.46
CA VAL A 239 -2.00 12.17 12.20
C VAL A 239 -2.67 11.31 13.27
N ARG A 240 -3.97 11.54 13.47
CA ARG A 240 -4.81 10.81 14.42
C ARG A 240 -5.99 10.22 13.66
N CYS A 241 -6.29 8.95 13.89
CA CYS A 241 -7.43 8.31 13.28
C CYS A 241 -8.72 8.68 14.02
N LEU A 242 -9.64 9.37 13.35
CA LEU A 242 -10.92 9.78 13.90
C LEU A 242 -12.01 8.72 13.70
N ALA A 243 -12.02 8.11 12.51
CA ALA A 243 -12.98 7.09 12.15
C ALA A 243 -12.41 6.11 11.14
N VAL A 244 -12.87 4.88 11.24
CA VAL A 244 -12.67 3.84 10.24
C VAL A 244 -14.02 3.14 10.06
N SER A 245 -14.41 2.95 8.81
CA SER A 245 -15.66 2.27 8.47
C SER A 245 -15.43 1.25 7.36
N VAL A 246 -16.17 0.14 7.41
CA VAL A 246 -16.04 -0.95 6.45
C VAL A 246 -17.38 -1.18 5.77
N ALA A 247 -17.38 -1.27 4.44
CA ALA A 247 -18.53 -1.65 3.65
C ALA A 247 -18.08 -2.36 2.37
N ASP A 248 -18.98 -3.05 1.69
CA ASP A 248 -18.69 -3.71 0.41
C ASP A 248 -18.49 -2.66 -0.71
N SER A 249 -19.20 -1.55 -0.62
CA SER A 249 -19.08 -0.40 -1.51
C SER A 249 -19.32 0.90 -0.75
N TRP A 250 -18.76 1.98 -1.28
CA TRP A 250 -18.96 3.33 -0.75
C TRP A 250 -19.57 4.21 -1.84
N THR A 251 -20.58 4.97 -1.44
CA THR A 251 -21.18 6.05 -2.26
C THR A 251 -20.96 7.39 -1.57
N GLY A 252 -21.19 8.48 -2.30
CA GLY A 252 -21.08 9.82 -1.71
C GLY A 252 -21.99 10.01 -0.49
N GLU A 253 -23.20 9.46 -0.53
CA GLU A 253 -24.18 9.52 0.56
C GLU A 253 -23.67 8.81 1.82
N THR A 254 -23.20 7.58 1.66
CA THR A 254 -22.73 6.79 2.80
C THR A 254 -21.47 7.37 3.44
N ILE A 255 -20.58 7.96 2.64
CA ILE A 255 -19.41 8.69 3.15
C ILE A 255 -19.86 9.97 3.87
N ALA A 256 -20.80 10.74 3.29
CA ALA A 256 -21.35 11.93 3.92
C ALA A 256 -21.97 11.63 5.29
N ASP A 257 -22.66 10.51 5.44
CA ASP A 257 -23.23 10.07 6.71
C ASP A 257 -22.16 9.75 7.78
N VAL A 258 -21.01 9.17 7.38
CA VAL A 258 -19.86 9.01 8.29
C VAL A 258 -19.38 10.38 8.78
N LEU A 259 -19.16 11.29 7.83
CA LEU A 259 -18.65 12.63 8.14
C LEU A 259 -19.63 13.43 9.00
N LYS A 260 -20.95 13.36 8.75
CA LYS A 260 -21.98 13.99 9.58
C LYS A 260 -21.92 13.54 11.03
N ARG A 261 -21.81 12.22 11.26
CA ARG A 261 -21.68 11.69 12.62
C ARG A 261 -20.41 12.18 13.32
N LEU A 262 -19.30 12.29 12.60
CA LEU A 262 -18.07 12.86 13.14
C LEU A 262 -18.22 14.35 13.45
N ILE A 263 -18.85 15.12 12.56
CA ILE A 263 -19.12 16.56 12.77
C ILE A 263 -19.99 16.76 14.00
N ALA A 264 -21.02 15.92 14.18
CA ALA A 264 -21.88 15.97 15.37
C ALA A 264 -21.11 15.70 16.68
N GLN A 265 -20.07 14.89 16.66
CA GLN A 265 -19.26 14.54 17.84
C GLN A 265 -18.14 15.54 18.12
N MET A 266 -17.50 16.06 17.09
CA MET A 266 -16.25 16.80 17.18
C MET A 266 -16.35 18.26 16.73
N GLY A 267 -17.44 18.63 16.06
CA GLY A 267 -17.52 19.89 15.32
C GLY A 267 -16.94 19.76 13.90
N ARG A 268 -17.05 20.83 13.13
CA ARG A 268 -16.58 20.88 11.74
C ARG A 268 -15.05 20.86 11.68
N PRO A 269 -14.46 20.21 10.66
CA PRO A 269 -13.02 20.37 10.40
C PRO A 269 -12.70 21.78 9.90
N ALA A 270 -11.45 22.16 9.97
CA ALA A 270 -10.94 23.36 9.33
C ALA A 270 -11.00 23.23 7.81
N ALA A 271 -10.64 22.07 7.27
CA ALA A 271 -10.74 21.75 5.86
C ALA A 271 -10.83 20.22 5.66
N TYR A 272 -11.23 19.82 4.45
CA TYR A 272 -11.21 18.44 3.99
C TYR A 272 -10.09 18.25 2.97
N LEU A 273 -9.13 17.38 3.24
CA LEU A 273 -8.10 16.95 2.29
C LEU A 273 -8.50 15.58 1.73
N LYS A 274 -8.72 15.50 0.41
CA LYS A 274 -9.23 14.31 -0.26
C LYS A 274 -8.58 14.08 -1.61
N ASP A 275 -8.69 12.87 -2.14
CA ASP A 275 -8.41 12.60 -3.54
C ASP A 275 -9.51 13.16 -4.46
N GLY A 276 -9.25 13.14 -5.78
CA GLY A 276 -10.23 13.58 -6.79
C GLY A 276 -11.33 12.53 -7.07
N GLY A 277 -11.54 11.54 -6.20
CA GLY A 277 -12.56 10.49 -6.37
C GLY A 277 -13.98 11.04 -6.39
N GLY A 278 -14.80 10.57 -7.33
CA GLY A 278 -16.18 11.07 -7.52
C GLY A 278 -17.05 10.89 -6.28
N GLU A 279 -16.85 9.79 -5.54
CA GLU A 279 -17.57 9.48 -4.31
C GLU A 279 -17.23 10.47 -3.19
N LEU A 280 -15.96 10.85 -3.05
CA LEU A 280 -15.52 11.83 -2.05
C LEU A 280 -15.98 13.25 -2.42
N GLN A 281 -15.90 13.60 -3.70
CA GLN A 281 -16.43 14.88 -4.18
C GLN A 281 -17.93 15.01 -3.92
N LYS A 282 -18.69 13.95 -4.21
CA LYS A 282 -20.14 13.92 -3.94
C LYS A 282 -20.45 14.01 -2.45
N ALA A 283 -19.68 13.30 -1.62
CA ALA A 283 -19.86 13.34 -0.17
C ALA A 283 -19.71 14.77 0.39
N VAL A 284 -18.66 15.47 -0.03
CA VAL A 284 -18.42 16.85 0.42
C VAL A 284 -19.46 17.83 -0.15
N ALA A 285 -19.92 17.63 -1.40
CA ALA A 285 -20.99 18.42 -1.98
C ALA A 285 -22.30 18.29 -1.16
N LEU A 286 -22.68 17.07 -0.78
CA LEU A 286 -23.85 16.81 0.07
C LEU A 286 -23.73 17.45 1.46
N LEU A 287 -22.53 17.53 2.02
CA LEU A 287 -22.28 18.28 3.27
C LEU A 287 -22.44 19.78 3.03
N GLY A 288 -22.06 20.27 1.84
CA GLY A 288 -22.24 21.66 1.42
C GLY A 288 -23.69 22.09 1.40
N GLU A 289 -24.55 21.28 0.78
CA GLU A 289 -26.00 21.50 0.72
C GLU A 289 -26.64 21.61 2.11
N GLN A 290 -26.03 20.99 3.12
CA GLN A 290 -26.52 21.00 4.51
C GLN A 290 -25.82 22.05 5.39
N GLY A 291 -25.02 22.92 4.80
CA GLY A 291 -24.28 23.94 5.52
C GLY A 291 -23.17 23.37 6.43
N LEU A 292 -22.77 22.13 6.21
CA LEU A 292 -21.71 21.44 6.95
C LEU A 292 -20.39 21.39 6.17
N ALA A 293 -20.33 21.95 4.97
CA ALA A 293 -19.11 22.04 4.19
C ALA A 293 -18.06 22.93 4.86
N GLY A 294 -16.82 22.63 4.58
CA GLY A 294 -15.65 23.47 4.84
C GLY A 294 -14.83 23.60 3.56
N PRO A 295 -13.73 24.37 3.59
CA PRO A 295 -12.76 24.40 2.50
C PRO A 295 -12.32 22.98 2.13
N CYS A 296 -12.12 22.76 0.81
CA CYS A 296 -11.65 21.46 0.28
C CYS A 296 -10.27 21.64 -0.31
N ILE A 297 -9.41 20.71 -0.01
CA ILE A 297 -8.04 20.60 -0.50
C ILE A 297 -7.98 19.34 -1.35
N ASP A 298 -7.59 19.45 -2.61
CA ASP A 298 -7.39 18.32 -3.49
C ASP A 298 -5.95 17.82 -3.37
N ASP A 299 -5.77 16.51 -3.17
CA ASP A 299 -4.44 15.89 -3.04
C ASP A 299 -3.59 16.14 -4.28
N ILE A 300 -2.38 16.68 -4.08
CA ILE A 300 -1.46 17.03 -5.17
C ILE A 300 -1.02 15.83 -6.00
N SER A 301 -0.87 14.64 -5.40
CA SER A 301 -0.46 13.44 -6.14
C SER A 301 -1.53 13.01 -7.12
N HIS A 302 -2.78 13.05 -6.67
CA HIS A 302 -3.95 12.74 -7.50
C HIS A 302 -4.21 13.82 -8.54
N ALA A 303 -4.02 15.10 -8.18
CA ALA A 303 -4.14 16.22 -9.11
C ALA A 303 -3.11 16.10 -10.26
N VAL A 304 -1.83 15.93 -9.94
CA VAL A 304 -0.74 15.74 -10.93
C VAL A 304 -0.98 14.51 -11.79
N ALA A 305 -1.35 13.38 -11.20
CA ALA A 305 -1.68 12.17 -11.95
C ALA A 305 -2.88 12.38 -12.89
N GLY A 306 -3.89 13.12 -12.45
CA GLY A 306 -5.06 13.51 -13.24
C GLY A 306 -4.68 14.38 -14.44
N MET A 307 -3.84 15.39 -14.23
CA MET A 307 -3.35 16.28 -15.30
C MET A 307 -2.54 15.49 -16.33
N LEU A 308 -1.57 14.67 -15.90
CA LEU A 308 -0.80 13.81 -16.80
C LEU A 308 -1.70 12.82 -17.54
N LYS A 309 -2.73 12.29 -16.89
CA LYS A 309 -3.71 11.43 -17.54
C LYS A 309 -4.47 12.16 -18.64
N ARG A 310 -5.01 13.34 -18.36
CA ARG A 310 -5.72 14.15 -19.38
C ARG A 310 -4.82 14.50 -20.57
N ALA A 311 -3.58 14.89 -20.31
CA ALA A 311 -2.63 15.29 -21.34
C ALA A 311 -2.17 14.11 -22.22
N TYR A 312 -2.01 12.92 -21.65
CA TYR A 312 -1.30 11.83 -22.34
C TYR A 312 -2.14 10.60 -22.63
N GLN A 313 -3.28 10.38 -21.97
CA GLN A 313 -4.07 9.14 -22.13
C GLN A 313 -4.53 8.92 -23.57
N ALA A 314 -4.89 9.97 -24.29
CA ALA A 314 -5.32 9.91 -25.69
C ALA A 314 -4.15 10.01 -26.69
N HIS A 315 -2.90 10.12 -26.22
CA HIS A 315 -1.75 10.24 -27.13
C HIS A 315 -1.52 8.93 -27.90
N PRO A 316 -1.49 8.94 -29.25
CA PRO A 316 -1.46 7.72 -30.06
C PRO A 316 -0.30 6.78 -29.72
N ALA A 317 0.88 7.34 -29.47
CA ALA A 317 2.07 6.57 -29.15
C ALA A 317 2.09 6.00 -27.69
N LEU A 318 1.16 6.38 -26.81
CA LEU A 318 1.17 5.90 -25.41
C LEU A 318 0.86 4.40 -25.35
N ALA A 319 -0.14 3.95 -26.09
CA ALA A 319 -0.51 2.53 -26.12
C ALA A 319 0.65 1.67 -26.67
N THR A 320 1.29 2.14 -27.73
CA THR A 320 2.48 1.50 -28.31
C THR A 320 3.63 1.45 -27.31
N PHE A 321 3.91 2.55 -26.62
CA PHE A 321 4.93 2.63 -25.58
C PHE A 321 4.68 1.63 -24.43
N LEU A 322 3.47 1.59 -23.90
CA LEU A 322 3.11 0.67 -22.80
C LEU A 322 3.20 -0.80 -23.23
N SER A 323 2.75 -1.10 -24.46
CA SER A 323 2.88 -2.43 -25.06
C SER A 323 4.35 -2.83 -25.25
N ALA A 324 5.20 -1.90 -25.74
CA ALA A 324 6.63 -2.12 -25.85
C ALA A 324 7.27 -2.41 -24.49
N CYS A 325 6.96 -1.62 -23.44
CA CYS A 325 7.45 -1.87 -22.08
C CYS A 325 7.03 -3.24 -21.54
N SER A 326 5.77 -3.65 -21.77
CA SER A 326 5.28 -4.97 -21.36
C SER A 326 6.04 -6.10 -22.04
N ARG A 327 6.27 -6.00 -23.36
CA ARG A 327 7.05 -6.99 -24.13
C ARG A 327 8.49 -7.06 -23.67
N VAL A 328 9.14 -5.91 -23.45
CA VAL A 328 10.50 -5.86 -22.89
C VAL A 328 10.56 -6.54 -21.53
N SER A 329 9.59 -6.26 -20.67
CA SER A 329 9.49 -6.91 -19.36
C SER A 329 9.44 -8.44 -19.48
N SER A 330 8.57 -8.95 -20.34
CA SER A 330 8.43 -10.41 -20.56
C SER A 330 9.70 -11.03 -21.15
N LYS A 331 10.35 -10.36 -22.10
CA LYS A 331 11.59 -10.85 -22.74
C LYS A 331 12.79 -10.85 -21.78
N LEU A 332 12.90 -9.84 -20.88
CA LEU A 332 14.08 -9.66 -20.01
C LEU A 332 13.99 -10.41 -18.69
N LYS A 333 12.81 -10.55 -18.08
CA LYS A 333 12.62 -11.10 -16.72
C LYS A 333 13.29 -12.47 -16.48
N HIS A 334 13.37 -13.29 -17.51
CA HIS A 334 13.91 -14.66 -17.43
C HIS A 334 15.31 -14.81 -18.00
N THR A 335 16.01 -13.70 -18.20
CA THR A 335 17.38 -13.67 -18.77
C THR A 335 18.35 -13.06 -17.77
N ILE A 336 19.65 -13.13 -18.09
CA ILE A 336 20.71 -12.42 -17.34
C ILE A 336 20.52 -10.89 -17.36
N LEU A 337 19.66 -10.38 -18.27
CA LEU A 337 19.32 -8.96 -18.40
C LEU A 337 18.11 -8.54 -17.55
N ALA A 338 17.64 -9.38 -16.64
CA ALA A 338 16.51 -9.08 -15.78
C ALA A 338 16.68 -7.76 -14.96
N CYS A 339 17.94 -7.39 -14.65
CA CYS A 339 18.29 -6.13 -14.00
C CYS A 339 17.95 -4.88 -14.83
N LEU A 340 17.79 -5.03 -16.15
CA LEU A 340 17.40 -3.97 -17.08
C LEU A 340 15.90 -4.00 -17.41
N ALA A 341 15.13 -4.90 -16.81
CA ALA A 341 13.69 -4.96 -17.04
C ALA A 341 12.98 -3.68 -16.54
N PRO A 342 11.92 -3.24 -17.23
CA PRO A 342 11.16 -2.07 -16.81
C PRO A 342 10.53 -2.28 -15.44
N PRO A 343 10.38 -1.20 -14.65
CA PRO A 343 9.70 -1.25 -13.36
C PRO A 343 8.24 -1.68 -13.54
N THR A 344 7.72 -2.43 -12.58
CA THR A 344 6.30 -2.77 -12.55
C THR A 344 5.49 -1.53 -12.20
N VAL A 345 4.47 -1.23 -13.00
CA VAL A 345 3.54 -0.13 -12.77
C VAL A 345 2.13 -0.72 -12.61
N CYS A 346 1.42 -0.27 -11.59
CA CYS A 346 0.06 -0.70 -11.33
C CYS A 346 -0.87 -0.24 -12.48
N THR A 347 -1.80 -1.10 -12.90
CA THR A 347 -2.79 -0.76 -13.94
C THR A 347 -3.86 0.20 -13.42
N LYS A 348 -4.25 0.04 -12.15
CA LYS A 348 -5.09 1.02 -11.45
C LYS A 348 -4.22 2.20 -11.04
N ALA A 349 -4.75 3.41 -11.16
CA ALA A 349 -4.02 4.65 -10.90
C ALA A 349 -2.65 4.74 -11.62
N ARG A 350 -2.61 4.26 -12.88
CA ARG A 350 -1.37 4.14 -13.67
C ARG A 350 -0.55 5.43 -13.69
N PHE A 351 -1.21 6.58 -13.83
CA PHE A 351 -0.53 7.86 -13.97
C PHE A 351 0.15 8.35 -12.68
N MET A 352 -0.16 7.78 -11.52
CA MET A 352 0.62 8.00 -10.29
C MET A 352 2.07 7.52 -10.42
N ASN A 353 2.32 6.47 -11.21
CA ASN A 353 3.61 5.79 -11.27
C ASN A 353 4.18 5.62 -12.68
N VAL A 354 3.45 6.01 -13.73
CA VAL A 354 3.87 5.80 -15.13
C VAL A 354 5.18 6.52 -15.47
N HIS A 355 5.48 7.65 -14.81
CA HIS A 355 6.74 8.37 -14.97
C HIS A 355 7.98 7.49 -14.76
N ARG A 356 7.88 6.45 -13.93
CA ARG A 356 8.95 5.47 -13.68
C ARG A 356 9.30 4.69 -14.95
N LEU A 357 8.30 4.34 -15.77
CA LEU A 357 8.53 3.70 -17.06
C LEU A 357 9.21 4.63 -18.05
N PHE A 358 8.80 5.89 -18.12
CA PHE A 358 9.42 6.88 -18.98
C PHE A 358 10.85 7.18 -18.58
N THR A 359 11.13 7.29 -17.29
CA THR A 359 12.49 7.46 -16.75
C THR A 359 13.37 6.26 -17.07
N TRP A 360 12.83 5.04 -16.92
CA TRP A 360 13.52 3.81 -17.28
C TRP A 360 13.82 3.77 -18.79
N ALA A 361 12.83 4.04 -19.63
CA ALA A 361 12.97 4.01 -21.07
C ALA A 361 14.03 5.00 -21.58
N ASP A 362 14.04 6.22 -21.07
CA ASP A 362 15.05 7.22 -21.42
C ASP A 362 16.46 6.78 -21.01
N ARG A 363 16.61 6.20 -19.82
CA ARG A 363 17.91 5.67 -19.35
C ARG A 363 18.39 4.52 -20.25
N VAL A 364 17.53 3.57 -20.56
CA VAL A 364 17.88 2.40 -21.37
C VAL A 364 18.22 2.81 -22.81
N LEU A 365 17.50 3.77 -23.39
CA LEU A 365 17.82 4.29 -24.71
C LEU A 365 19.16 5.04 -24.75
N LYS A 366 19.57 5.69 -23.66
CA LYS A 366 20.88 6.36 -23.51
C LYS A 366 22.02 5.36 -23.29
N LEU A 367 21.76 4.22 -22.65
CA LEU A 367 22.75 3.17 -22.41
C LEU A 367 23.09 2.37 -23.66
N SER A 368 22.29 2.46 -24.72
CA SER A 368 22.58 1.77 -25.98
C SER A 368 23.66 2.55 -26.72
N PRO A 369 24.94 2.08 -26.72
CA PRO A 369 26.00 2.81 -27.42
C PRO A 369 25.68 2.93 -28.90
N ALA A 370 26.10 4.05 -29.49
CA ALA A 370 26.09 4.21 -30.95
C ALA A 370 27.06 3.19 -31.57
N GLY A 371 26.66 2.58 -32.66
CA GLY A 371 27.47 1.60 -33.36
C GLY A 371 26.89 0.19 -33.38
N GLY A 372 27.52 -0.69 -34.16
CA GLY A 372 27.08 -2.06 -34.36
C GLY A 372 27.25 -2.92 -33.11
N ALA A 373 26.30 -3.79 -32.80
CA ALA A 373 26.46 -4.83 -31.81
C ALA A 373 26.88 -6.13 -32.51
N LYS A 374 27.92 -6.78 -31.97
CA LYS A 374 28.35 -8.10 -32.50
C LYS A 374 27.18 -9.08 -32.42
N SER A 375 26.91 -9.78 -33.51
CA SER A 375 25.85 -10.79 -33.56
C SER A 375 25.96 -11.78 -32.42
N GLY A 376 24.84 -12.13 -31.77
CA GLY A 376 24.81 -13.04 -30.62
C GLY A 376 25.27 -12.45 -29.27
N SER A 377 25.83 -11.23 -29.25
CA SER A 377 26.26 -10.57 -28.01
C SER A 377 25.06 -10.20 -27.14
N THR A 378 25.32 -9.98 -25.85
CA THR A 378 24.34 -9.51 -24.88
C THR A 378 23.72 -8.16 -25.28
N LEU A 379 24.54 -7.28 -25.87
CA LEU A 379 24.07 -5.98 -26.39
C LEU A 379 23.13 -6.16 -27.57
N ALA A 380 23.44 -7.06 -28.51
CA ALA A 380 22.55 -7.37 -29.65
C ALA A 380 21.20 -7.92 -29.16
N LYS A 381 21.22 -8.82 -28.16
CA LYS A 381 20.00 -9.35 -27.53
C LYS A 381 19.19 -8.26 -26.83
N LEU A 382 19.84 -7.35 -26.12
CA LEU A 382 19.18 -6.21 -25.49
C LEU A 382 18.49 -5.34 -26.54
N ARG A 383 19.21 -4.95 -27.61
CA ARG A 383 18.66 -4.14 -28.70
C ARG A 383 17.46 -4.80 -29.37
N ALA A 384 17.54 -6.10 -29.62
CA ALA A 384 16.41 -6.88 -30.17
C ALA A 384 15.19 -6.92 -29.21
N CYS A 385 15.41 -6.78 -27.90
CA CYS A 385 14.32 -6.64 -26.94
C CYS A 385 13.72 -5.23 -26.95
N LEU A 386 14.52 -4.21 -27.23
CA LEU A 386 14.15 -2.79 -27.20
C LEU A 386 13.67 -2.25 -28.56
N ASP A 387 13.45 -3.10 -29.55
CA ASP A 387 13.19 -2.80 -30.97
C ASP A 387 12.17 -1.67 -31.22
N GLN A 388 11.14 -1.58 -30.40
CA GLN A 388 10.04 -0.62 -30.56
C GLN A 388 10.17 0.65 -29.71
N LEU A 389 11.05 0.67 -28.69
CA LEU A 389 11.23 1.83 -27.84
C LEU A 389 11.80 3.06 -28.57
N PRO A 390 12.72 2.92 -29.54
CA PRO A 390 13.24 4.07 -30.27
C PRO A 390 12.16 4.89 -30.98
N ALA A 391 11.10 4.25 -31.49
CA ALA A 391 9.96 4.92 -32.12
C ALA A 391 9.19 5.81 -31.15
N CYS A 392 9.26 5.54 -29.85
CA CYS A 392 8.60 6.32 -28.81
C CYS A 392 9.46 7.47 -28.26
N LYS A 393 10.66 7.73 -28.80
CA LYS A 393 11.64 8.70 -28.25
C LYS A 393 11.07 10.11 -28.10
N ALA A 394 10.27 10.58 -29.05
CA ALA A 394 9.65 11.90 -29.00
C ALA A 394 8.65 12.00 -27.82
N LEU A 395 7.79 11.00 -27.68
CA LEU A 395 6.85 10.90 -26.55
C LEU A 395 7.61 10.83 -25.21
N ILE A 396 8.65 10.00 -25.13
CA ILE A 396 9.46 9.84 -23.91
C ILE A 396 10.09 11.18 -23.50
N LYS A 397 10.69 11.90 -24.45
CA LYS A 397 11.31 13.20 -24.18
C LYS A 397 10.27 14.22 -23.71
N ARG A 398 9.13 14.34 -24.39
CA ARG A 398 8.06 15.28 -24.05
C ARG A 398 7.46 14.96 -22.67
N PHE A 399 7.04 13.72 -22.46
CA PHE A 399 6.47 13.31 -21.17
C PHE A 399 7.43 13.55 -20.01
N ARG A 400 8.72 13.25 -20.20
CA ARG A 400 9.71 13.49 -19.14
C ARG A 400 9.89 14.97 -18.82
N GLY A 401 9.89 15.83 -19.84
CA GLY A 401 9.97 17.27 -19.63
C GLY A 401 8.83 17.79 -18.75
N ASP A 402 7.60 17.42 -19.10
CA ASP A 402 6.41 17.80 -18.33
C ASP A 402 6.37 17.16 -16.93
N ALA A 403 6.62 15.85 -16.86
CA ALA A 403 6.54 15.11 -15.60
C ALA A 403 7.66 15.52 -14.62
N SER A 404 8.85 15.90 -15.09
CA SER A 404 9.95 16.32 -14.22
C SER A 404 9.56 17.57 -13.43
N GLY A 405 9.08 18.63 -14.10
CA GLY A 405 8.65 19.86 -13.43
C GLY A 405 7.52 19.61 -12.42
N LEU A 406 6.47 18.89 -12.85
CA LEU A 406 5.33 18.56 -11.97
C LEU A 406 5.77 17.77 -10.73
N LEU A 407 6.63 16.75 -10.88
CA LEU A 407 7.06 15.90 -9.77
C LEU A 407 8.01 16.62 -8.81
N GLU A 408 8.85 17.54 -9.31
CA GLU A 408 9.71 18.35 -8.44
C GLU A 408 8.89 19.37 -7.64
N CYS A 409 7.93 20.05 -8.28
CA CYS A 409 6.96 20.89 -7.56
C CYS A 409 6.17 20.07 -6.53
N GLN A 410 5.65 18.90 -6.92
CA GLN A 410 4.95 18.01 -6.02
C GLN A 410 5.79 17.63 -4.80
N LYS A 411 7.05 17.28 -5.00
CA LYS A 411 7.97 16.92 -3.91
C LYS A 411 8.18 18.09 -2.95
N MET A 412 8.38 19.29 -3.46
CA MET A 412 8.56 20.50 -2.68
C MET A 412 7.30 20.82 -1.86
N LEU A 413 6.16 20.83 -2.53
CA LEU A 413 4.86 21.17 -1.93
C LEU A 413 4.41 20.13 -0.90
N LYS A 414 4.76 18.85 -1.05
CA LYS A 414 4.52 17.82 -0.03
C LYS A 414 5.29 18.04 1.25
N THR A 415 6.52 18.57 1.15
CA THR A 415 7.41 18.76 2.30
C THR A 415 7.19 20.09 3.01
N GLN A 416 6.94 21.13 2.26
CA GLN A 416 6.87 22.50 2.79
C GLN A 416 5.44 23.05 2.87
N GLY A 417 4.48 22.35 2.27
CA GLY A 417 3.12 22.87 2.09
C GLY A 417 3.06 23.93 0.97
N LEU A 418 1.85 24.35 0.63
CA LEU A 418 1.61 25.41 -0.36
C LEU A 418 1.51 26.76 0.33
N SER A 419 2.45 27.66 0.01
CA SER A 419 2.51 29.05 0.45
C SER A 419 2.88 29.94 -0.73
N HIS A 420 2.86 31.27 -0.54
CA HIS A 420 3.37 32.22 -1.52
C HIS A 420 4.84 31.92 -1.88
N ASP A 421 5.67 31.59 -0.88
CA ASP A 421 7.10 31.32 -1.09
C ASP A 421 7.32 30.03 -1.87
N THR A 422 6.61 28.94 -1.52
CA THR A 422 6.74 27.67 -2.24
C THR A 422 6.16 27.74 -3.65
N LEU A 423 5.11 28.53 -3.87
CA LEU A 423 4.59 28.81 -5.20
C LEU A 423 5.64 29.54 -6.06
N ALA A 424 6.29 30.58 -5.51
CA ALA A 424 7.37 31.30 -6.22
C ALA A 424 8.55 30.38 -6.57
N GLN A 425 8.90 29.43 -5.68
CA GLN A 425 9.94 28.43 -5.96
C GLN A 425 9.52 27.42 -7.04
N CYS A 426 8.22 27.11 -7.16
CA CYS A 426 7.70 26.22 -8.21
C CYS A 426 7.66 26.91 -9.59
N GLN A 427 7.57 28.23 -9.65
CA GLN A 427 7.36 28.98 -10.90
C GLN A 427 8.40 28.66 -12.00
N PRO A 428 9.72 28.66 -11.74
CA PRO A 428 10.72 28.33 -12.77
C PRO A 428 10.58 26.90 -13.31
N LEU A 429 10.16 25.97 -12.45
CA LEU A 429 9.93 24.57 -12.83
C LEU A 429 8.70 24.43 -13.73
N ILE A 430 7.66 25.21 -13.43
CA ILE A 430 6.42 25.27 -14.22
C ILE A 430 6.71 25.87 -15.59
N ASP A 431 7.43 26.99 -15.66
CA ASP A 431 7.74 27.70 -16.90
C ASP A 431 8.63 26.85 -17.83
N ALA A 432 9.48 25.98 -17.27
CA ALA A 432 10.32 25.06 -18.02
C ALA A 432 9.57 23.86 -18.62
N MET A 433 8.31 23.63 -18.26
CA MET A 433 7.54 22.50 -18.81
C MET A 433 7.20 22.73 -20.30
N PRO A 434 7.38 21.70 -21.17
CA PRO A 434 7.10 21.81 -22.60
C PRO A 434 5.63 22.10 -22.95
N SER A 435 4.69 21.59 -22.16
CA SER A 435 3.26 21.70 -22.43
C SER A 435 2.64 22.96 -21.81
N SER A 436 2.21 23.90 -22.65
CA SER A 436 1.50 25.11 -22.19
C SER A 436 0.18 24.78 -21.49
N THR A 437 -0.54 23.78 -21.97
CA THR A 437 -1.81 23.34 -21.38
C THR A 437 -1.58 22.82 -19.95
N LEU A 438 -0.56 21.98 -19.73
CA LEU A 438 -0.24 21.47 -18.40
C LEU A 438 0.22 22.60 -17.46
N ARG A 439 0.99 23.57 -17.97
CA ARG A 439 1.38 24.74 -17.18
C ARG A 439 0.16 25.50 -16.68
N LEU A 440 -0.75 25.84 -17.58
CA LEU A 440 -1.99 26.57 -17.24
C LEU A 440 -2.86 25.78 -16.25
N GLU A 441 -3.01 24.48 -16.48
CA GLU A 441 -3.82 23.61 -15.61
C GLU A 441 -3.21 23.48 -14.21
N PHE A 442 -1.90 23.36 -14.12
CA PHE A 442 -1.21 23.27 -12.83
C PHE A 442 -1.21 24.62 -12.08
N HIS A 443 -1.04 25.72 -12.81
CA HIS A 443 -1.21 27.05 -12.23
C HIS A 443 -2.63 27.27 -11.68
N ALA A 444 -3.64 26.89 -12.43
CA ALA A 444 -5.02 27.02 -11.97
C ALA A 444 -5.28 26.19 -10.69
N TYR A 445 -4.72 24.97 -10.61
CA TYR A 445 -4.78 24.16 -9.41
C TYR A 445 -4.09 24.85 -8.22
N LEU A 446 -2.85 25.31 -8.40
CA LEU A 446 -2.11 25.97 -7.31
C LEU A 446 -2.76 27.27 -6.86
N ALA A 447 -3.30 28.05 -7.78
CA ALA A 447 -4.02 29.29 -7.44
C ALA A 447 -5.30 28.99 -6.63
N PHE A 448 -6.03 27.94 -6.98
CA PHE A 448 -7.22 27.51 -6.24
C PHE A 448 -6.88 27.07 -4.82
N GLU A 449 -5.84 26.23 -4.67
CA GLU A 449 -5.41 25.76 -3.36
C GLU A 449 -4.77 26.86 -2.51
N LEU A 450 -4.12 27.85 -3.14
CA LEU A 450 -3.58 29.02 -2.42
C LEU A 450 -4.70 29.92 -1.87
N GLU A 451 -5.82 30.03 -2.60
CA GLU A 451 -6.99 30.75 -2.07
C GLU A 451 -7.60 30.01 -0.88
N THR A 452 -7.60 28.67 -0.93
CA THR A 452 -7.95 27.83 0.24
C THR A 452 -6.97 28.07 1.39
N ALA A 453 -5.67 28.18 1.11
CA ALA A 453 -4.66 28.49 2.14
C ALA A 453 -4.92 29.84 2.81
N LYS A 454 -5.23 30.88 2.04
CA LYS A 454 -5.61 32.20 2.57
C LYS A 454 -6.84 32.13 3.47
N THR A 455 -7.89 31.40 3.02
CA THR A 455 -9.11 31.22 3.80
C THR A 455 -8.83 30.57 5.16
N LEU A 456 -7.78 29.79 5.27
CA LEU A 456 -7.33 29.12 6.50
C LEU A 456 -6.25 29.90 7.26
N GLY A 457 -5.69 30.96 6.69
CA GLY A 457 -4.55 31.69 7.25
C GLY A 457 -3.24 30.89 7.17
N LEU A 458 -3.10 30.02 6.20
CA LEU A 458 -1.93 29.15 5.99
C LEU A 458 -1.09 29.53 4.76
N ASP A 459 -1.45 30.59 4.06
CA ASP A 459 -0.83 31.04 2.81
C ASP A 459 0.64 31.51 2.95
N HIS A 460 1.04 31.92 4.17
CA HIS A 460 2.43 32.24 4.50
C HIS A 460 3.18 31.09 5.16
N VAL A 461 2.45 30.21 5.84
CA VAL A 461 3.03 29.11 6.63
C VAL A 461 3.16 27.84 5.79
N GLY A 462 2.21 27.59 4.89
CA GLY A 462 2.15 26.45 3.97
C GLY A 462 0.96 25.52 4.26
N LEU A 463 0.05 25.41 3.32
CA LEU A 463 -1.08 24.52 3.38
C LEU A 463 -0.63 23.08 3.12
N PRO A 464 -0.92 22.10 4.00
CA PRO A 464 -0.69 20.70 3.69
C PRO A 464 -1.63 20.25 2.55
N ILE A 465 -1.06 19.86 1.40
CA ILE A 465 -1.81 19.43 0.21
C ILE A 465 -1.52 17.98 -0.18
N SER A 466 -1.03 17.17 0.74
CA SER A 466 -0.74 15.75 0.48
C SER A 466 -1.46 14.85 1.47
N SER A 467 -2.13 13.84 0.94
CA SER A 467 -2.76 12.75 1.68
C SER A 467 -1.86 11.52 1.86
N ASP A 468 -0.55 11.62 1.63
CA ASP A 468 0.40 10.50 1.71
C ASP A 468 0.35 9.76 3.05
N ALA A 469 -0.02 10.44 4.14
CA ALA A 469 -0.16 9.82 5.46
C ALA A 469 -1.25 8.73 5.45
N ILE A 470 -2.40 8.96 4.83
CA ILE A 470 -3.48 7.97 4.77
C ILE A 470 -3.15 6.83 3.81
N GLU A 471 -2.48 7.12 2.68
CA GLU A 471 -1.96 6.08 1.78
C GLU A 471 -0.91 5.21 2.49
N SER A 472 -0.01 5.83 3.26
CA SER A 472 0.99 5.14 4.09
C SER A 472 0.33 4.26 5.13
N LEU A 473 -0.75 4.73 5.79
CA LEU A 473 -1.52 3.96 6.76
C LEU A 473 -2.06 2.67 6.14
N PHE A 474 -2.70 2.77 4.98
CA PHE A 474 -3.19 1.59 4.25
C PHE A 474 -2.05 0.68 3.78
N GLY A 475 -0.93 1.24 3.35
CA GLY A 475 0.27 0.50 2.97
C GLY A 475 0.83 -0.30 4.14
N VAL A 476 1.04 0.34 5.29
CA VAL A 476 1.52 -0.31 6.52
C VAL A 476 0.55 -1.39 6.98
N ALA A 477 -0.75 -1.11 6.98
CA ALA A 477 -1.78 -2.08 7.39
C ALA A 477 -1.79 -3.35 6.53
N LYS A 478 -1.55 -3.22 5.23
CA LYS A 478 -1.43 -4.37 4.30
C LYS A 478 -0.22 -5.24 4.60
N HIS A 479 0.87 -4.64 5.05
CA HIS A 479 2.13 -5.34 5.35
C HIS A 479 2.22 -5.87 6.78
N HIS A 480 1.44 -5.33 7.71
CA HIS A 480 1.42 -5.75 9.12
C HIS A 480 0.65 -7.07 9.37
N GLY A 481 0.47 -7.90 8.40
CA GLY A 481 -0.29 -9.13 8.52
C GLY A 481 0.34 -10.28 7.73
N VAL A 482 1.67 -10.36 7.71
CA VAL A 482 2.37 -11.44 6.98
C VAL A 482 1.86 -12.81 7.46
N GLY A 483 1.17 -13.53 6.57
CA GLY A 483 0.58 -14.85 6.84
C GLY A 483 -0.84 -14.82 7.40
N GLU A 484 -1.49 -13.67 7.59
CA GLU A 484 -2.91 -13.57 7.90
C GLU A 484 -3.75 -13.37 6.64
N THR A 485 -4.99 -13.87 6.68
CA THR A 485 -5.97 -13.57 5.64
C THR A 485 -6.18 -12.05 5.59
N GLN A 486 -6.02 -11.45 4.43
CA GLN A 486 -6.31 -10.03 4.22
C GLN A 486 -7.83 -9.83 4.33
N ASP A 487 -8.27 -9.37 5.49
CA ASP A 487 -9.66 -9.17 5.86
C ASP A 487 -9.84 -7.69 6.22
N ALA A 488 -10.63 -6.97 5.42
CA ALA A 488 -10.88 -5.55 5.61
C ALA A 488 -11.38 -5.23 7.04
N ALA A 489 -12.27 -6.06 7.58
CA ALA A 489 -12.82 -5.88 8.91
C ALA A 489 -11.73 -5.96 10.01
N ARG A 490 -10.84 -6.94 9.92
CA ARG A 490 -9.72 -7.09 10.86
C ARG A 490 -8.67 -6.00 10.72
N ILE A 491 -8.44 -5.56 9.49
CA ILE A 491 -7.51 -4.46 9.22
C ILE A 491 -8.07 -3.16 9.78
N ALA A 492 -9.35 -2.88 9.53
CA ALA A 492 -10.02 -1.69 10.04
C ALA A 492 -9.93 -1.57 11.56
N LEU A 493 -10.13 -2.67 12.31
CA LEU A 493 -9.98 -2.69 13.77
C LEU A 493 -8.58 -2.33 14.27
N ARG A 494 -7.55 -2.43 13.42
CA ARG A 494 -6.13 -2.17 13.78
C ARG A 494 -5.60 -0.85 13.23
N LEU A 495 -6.27 -0.26 12.23
CA LEU A 495 -5.82 0.97 11.58
C LEU A 495 -5.52 2.11 12.55
N PRO A 496 -6.40 2.42 13.52
CA PRO A 496 -6.14 3.52 14.46
C PRO A 496 -4.87 3.31 15.29
N ALA A 497 -4.55 2.05 15.62
CA ALA A 497 -3.33 1.74 16.36
C ALA A 497 -2.04 1.96 15.57
N LEU A 498 -2.12 2.12 14.23
CA LEU A 498 -0.96 2.38 13.37
C LEU A 498 -0.60 3.86 13.26
N CYS A 499 -1.44 4.77 13.77
CA CYS A 499 -1.18 6.20 13.79
C CYS A 499 -0.24 6.55 14.95
N GLY A 500 1.05 6.61 14.68
CA GLY A 500 2.09 6.88 15.67
C GLY A 500 2.63 5.65 16.39
N LEU A 501 3.70 5.87 17.16
CA LEU A 501 4.31 4.83 18.00
C LEU A 501 3.54 4.72 19.31
N PRO A 502 3.39 3.51 19.89
CA PRO A 502 2.74 3.34 21.17
C PRO A 502 3.58 3.94 22.30
N THR A 503 2.92 4.56 23.27
CA THR A 503 3.53 5.07 24.49
C THR A 503 3.25 4.16 25.68
N ARG A 504 3.94 4.42 26.81
CA ARG A 504 3.72 3.65 28.05
C ARG A 504 2.37 4.00 28.67
N GLU A 505 1.97 5.26 28.59
CA GLU A 505 0.67 5.75 29.04
C GLU A 505 -0.48 5.11 28.26
N GLU A 506 -0.33 4.96 26.94
CA GLU A 506 -1.29 4.22 26.13
C GLU A 506 -1.35 2.74 26.51
N ALA A 507 -0.21 2.12 26.86
CA ALA A 507 -0.20 0.73 27.34
C ALA A 507 -0.95 0.56 28.67
N GLU A 508 -0.90 1.56 29.55
CA GLU A 508 -1.71 1.61 30.77
C GLU A 508 -3.19 1.71 30.44
N GLN A 509 -3.57 2.66 29.57
CA GLN A 509 -4.96 2.81 29.12
C GLN A 509 -5.50 1.55 28.42
N VAL A 510 -4.65 0.81 27.69
CA VAL A 510 -5.00 -0.48 27.07
C VAL A 510 -5.41 -1.51 28.13
N LEU A 511 -4.79 -1.52 29.30
CA LEU A 511 -5.16 -2.41 30.40
C LEU A 511 -6.49 -2.02 31.05
N ASP A 512 -6.83 -0.73 31.06
CA ASP A 512 -8.08 -0.20 31.61
C ASP A 512 -9.30 -0.48 30.72
N VAL A 513 -9.08 -0.85 29.46
CA VAL A 513 -10.18 -1.22 28.56
C VAL A 513 -10.83 -2.52 29.04
N SER A 514 -12.08 -2.45 29.47
CA SER A 514 -12.84 -3.63 29.87
C SER A 514 -13.08 -4.59 28.70
N VAL A 515 -13.24 -5.88 29.04
CA VAL A 515 -13.57 -6.92 28.05
C VAL A 515 -14.89 -6.62 27.33
N ALA A 516 -15.86 -6.04 28.02
CA ALA A 516 -17.14 -5.65 27.44
C ALA A 516 -16.96 -4.56 26.36
N ARG A 517 -16.21 -3.49 26.65
CA ARG A 517 -15.89 -2.43 25.68
C ARG A 517 -15.13 -2.98 24.48
N GLN A 518 -14.13 -3.83 24.72
CA GLN A 518 -13.39 -4.48 23.64
C GLN A 518 -14.32 -5.33 22.76
N ARG A 519 -15.24 -6.13 23.35
CA ARG A 519 -16.20 -6.95 22.61
C ARG A 519 -17.18 -6.09 21.81
N ALA A 520 -17.67 -5.01 22.38
CA ALA A 520 -18.53 -4.06 21.68
C ALA A 520 -17.79 -3.47 20.46
N PHE A 521 -16.54 -3.04 20.61
CA PHE A 521 -15.72 -2.54 19.50
C PHE A 521 -15.46 -3.60 18.42
N THR A 522 -15.02 -4.80 18.80
CA THR A 522 -14.70 -5.87 17.85
C THR A 522 -15.94 -6.50 17.23
N GLY A 523 -17.08 -6.43 17.90
CA GLY A 523 -18.36 -6.95 17.42
C GLY A 523 -19.02 -6.10 16.33
N GLN A 524 -18.53 -4.88 16.12
CA GLN A 524 -19.03 -3.96 15.07
C GLN A 524 -18.74 -4.48 13.66
N VAL A 525 -17.80 -5.39 13.50
CA VAL A 525 -17.44 -5.97 12.20
C VAL A 525 -17.43 -7.49 12.26
N ILE A 526 -17.85 -8.13 11.18
CA ILE A 526 -17.81 -9.59 11.02
C ILE A 526 -16.59 -9.96 10.19
N SER A 527 -15.64 -10.68 10.77
CA SER A 527 -14.44 -11.11 10.03
C SER A 527 -14.77 -12.21 9.02
N LEU A 528 -14.02 -12.23 7.89
CA LEU A 528 -14.11 -13.29 6.89
C LEU A 528 -13.99 -14.70 7.50
N THR A 529 -13.14 -14.86 8.51
CA THR A 529 -12.98 -16.14 9.19
C THR A 529 -14.25 -16.57 9.93
N LYS A 530 -14.96 -15.61 10.53
CA LYS A 530 -16.24 -15.88 11.20
C LYS A 530 -17.31 -16.21 10.17
N GLN A 531 -17.46 -15.40 9.12
CA GLN A 531 -18.36 -15.66 8.01
C GLN A 531 -18.11 -17.03 7.39
N ARG A 532 -16.84 -17.38 7.11
CA ARG A 532 -16.48 -18.68 6.54
C ARG A 532 -16.88 -19.85 7.44
N ARG A 533 -16.68 -19.73 8.76
CA ARG A 533 -17.09 -20.77 9.72
C ARG A 533 -18.61 -20.93 9.76
N GLU A 534 -19.34 -19.84 9.69
CA GLU A 534 -20.79 -19.83 9.72
C GLU A 534 -21.38 -20.44 8.44
N VAL A 535 -20.78 -20.10 7.28
CA VAL A 535 -21.26 -20.59 5.97
C VAL A 535 -20.86 -22.04 5.73
N LEU A 536 -19.58 -22.42 5.95
CA LEU A 536 -19.12 -23.79 5.74
C LEU A 536 -19.75 -24.77 6.73
N GLY A 537 -20.18 -24.31 7.91
CA GLY A 537 -20.93 -25.12 8.88
C GLY A 537 -22.39 -25.30 8.53
N ASN A 538 -22.95 -24.47 7.67
CA ASN A 538 -24.34 -24.51 7.21
C ASN A 538 -24.45 -23.95 5.79
N PRO A 539 -24.41 -24.82 4.75
CA PRO A 539 -24.46 -24.41 3.35
C PRO A 539 -25.74 -23.65 2.96
N GLU A 540 -26.85 -23.87 3.62
CA GLU A 540 -28.12 -23.14 3.38
C GLU A 540 -27.97 -21.63 3.65
N ARG A 541 -27.01 -21.23 4.47
CA ARG A 541 -26.70 -19.83 4.68
C ARG A 541 -26.01 -19.16 3.50
N LEU A 542 -25.54 -19.90 2.49
CA LEU A 542 -25.06 -19.33 1.24
C LEU A 542 -26.15 -18.56 0.49
N GLU A 543 -27.39 -19.07 0.53
CA GLU A 543 -28.54 -18.41 -0.10
C GLU A 543 -28.91 -17.10 0.61
N ASN A 544 -28.63 -17.00 1.91
CA ASN A 544 -28.86 -15.84 2.74
C ASN A 544 -27.65 -14.89 2.82
N LEU A 545 -26.51 -15.28 2.25
CA LEU A 545 -25.42 -14.35 1.95
C LEU A 545 -25.85 -13.46 0.78
N SER A 546 -26.76 -12.54 1.07
CA SER A 546 -27.12 -11.54 0.09
C SER A 546 -25.90 -10.71 -0.25
N LEU A 547 -25.30 -11.04 -1.38
CA LEU A 547 -24.31 -10.21 -2.07
C LEU A 547 -24.88 -8.83 -2.44
N THR A 548 -26.19 -8.63 -2.22
CA THR A 548 -26.93 -7.46 -2.71
C THR A 548 -27.60 -6.61 -1.62
N GLN A 549 -27.76 -7.12 -0.42
CA GLN A 549 -28.12 -6.25 0.69
C GLN A 549 -26.84 -5.70 1.25
N GLY A 550 -26.50 -4.48 0.86
CA GLY A 550 -25.39 -3.75 1.42
C GLY A 550 -25.34 -3.96 2.92
N THR A 551 -24.31 -4.65 3.38
CA THR A 551 -24.07 -4.76 4.82
C THR A 551 -24.23 -3.36 5.38
N PRO A 552 -25.06 -3.15 6.40
CA PRO A 552 -25.24 -1.83 6.94
C PRO A 552 -23.85 -1.29 7.26
N HIS A 553 -23.57 -0.13 6.77
CA HIS A 553 -22.35 0.60 6.99
C HIS A 553 -21.99 0.56 8.48
N VAL A 554 -20.93 -0.18 8.81
CA VAL A 554 -20.48 -0.33 10.19
C VAL A 554 -19.35 0.66 10.42
N GLU A 555 -19.66 1.76 11.06
CA GLU A 555 -18.65 2.63 11.63
C GLU A 555 -18.11 2.02 12.92
N LEU A 556 -16.77 1.95 13.04
CA LEU A 556 -16.15 1.55 14.30
C LEU A 556 -16.27 2.70 15.30
N ILE A 557 -17.32 2.63 16.13
CA ILE A 557 -17.61 3.64 17.14
C ILE A 557 -17.01 3.17 18.46
N ALA A 558 -16.20 4.03 19.07
CA ALA A 558 -15.86 3.88 20.47
C ALA A 558 -17.14 4.10 21.29
N SER A 559 -17.53 3.10 22.07
CA SER A 559 -18.69 3.26 22.97
C SER A 559 -18.45 4.44 23.91
N PRO A 560 -19.43 5.35 24.09
CA PRO A 560 -19.27 6.47 25.00
C PRO A 560 -18.90 5.95 26.40
N LYS A 561 -17.86 6.50 26.99
CA LYS A 561 -17.57 6.25 28.41
C LYS A 561 -18.81 6.68 29.19
N ASN A 562 -19.39 5.76 29.98
CA ASN A 562 -20.39 6.15 30.95
C ASN A 562 -19.78 7.26 31.81
N ARG A 563 -20.22 8.50 31.59
CA ARG A 563 -19.92 9.61 32.46
C ARG A 563 -20.67 9.37 33.78
N SER A 564 -20.08 8.63 34.69
CA SER A 564 -20.45 8.72 36.07
C SER A 564 -19.79 9.97 36.67
N ASN A 565 -20.63 10.95 36.93
CA ASN A 565 -20.44 12.08 37.85
C ASN A 565 -19.19 12.97 37.72
N HIS A 566 -19.39 14.13 37.31
CA HIS A 566 -19.22 15.45 37.92
C HIS A 566 -18.90 16.51 36.87
N GLN A 567 -19.87 17.31 36.54
CA GLN A 567 -19.82 18.78 36.71
C GLN A 567 -21.02 19.40 36.02
N ASN A 568 -21.76 20.17 36.75
CA ASN A 568 -22.84 21.03 36.32
C ASN A 568 -22.34 21.98 35.24
N ILE A 569 -22.74 21.73 33.97
CA ILE A 569 -22.62 22.71 32.92
C ILE A 569 -23.93 23.47 32.90
N VAL A 570 -23.88 24.73 33.31
CA VAL A 570 -24.95 25.71 33.14
C VAL A 570 -25.30 25.82 31.67
N PRO A 571 -26.57 25.71 31.27
CA PRO A 571 -26.95 25.92 29.88
C PRO A 571 -26.77 27.39 29.52
N ILE A 572 -25.90 27.67 28.56
CA ILE A 572 -25.82 29.01 27.95
C ILE A 572 -27.04 29.17 27.07
N SER A 573 -27.95 30.08 27.50
CA SER A 573 -29.10 30.49 26.74
C SER A 573 -28.68 31.14 25.43
N ASN A 574 -29.12 30.56 24.32
CA ASN A 574 -28.98 31.13 22.98
C ASN A 574 -29.94 32.29 22.79
N THR A 575 -29.47 33.50 22.99
CA THR A 575 -30.08 34.70 22.40
C THR A 575 -29.22 35.11 21.21
N TYR A 576 -29.61 34.67 20.02
CA TYR A 576 -29.03 35.17 18.77
C TYR A 576 -29.89 36.27 18.20
N GLU A 577 -29.39 37.50 18.25
CA GLU A 577 -29.87 38.59 17.40
C GLU A 577 -29.53 38.29 15.93
N GLN A 578 -30.57 38.41 15.09
CA GLN A 578 -30.45 38.26 13.64
C GLN A 578 -29.66 39.44 13.07
N HIS A 579 -28.41 39.27 12.75
CA HIS A 579 -27.70 40.14 11.79
C HIS A 579 -27.67 39.46 10.42
N SER A 580 -28.15 40.22 9.44
CA SER A 580 -28.29 39.87 8.03
C SER A 580 -27.01 39.29 7.46
N ARG A 581 -27.13 38.09 6.87
CA ARG A 581 -26.08 37.39 6.12
C ARG A 581 -25.72 38.12 4.83
N PRO A 582 -24.43 38.28 4.50
CA PRO A 582 -24.04 38.52 3.12
C PRO A 582 -24.32 37.26 2.28
N GLN A 583 -25.01 37.41 1.18
CA GLN A 583 -25.20 36.34 0.20
C GLN A 583 -23.86 35.98 -0.44
N PHE A 584 -23.30 34.83 -0.09
CA PHE A 584 -22.23 34.24 -0.84
C PHE A 584 -22.80 33.64 -2.13
N THR A 585 -22.51 34.30 -3.26
CA THR A 585 -22.69 33.70 -4.58
C THR A 585 -21.71 32.59 -4.74
N SER A 586 -22.20 31.38 -4.99
CA SER A 586 -21.41 30.21 -5.33
C SER A 586 -20.48 30.51 -6.51
N PRO A 587 -19.22 30.06 -6.51
CA PRO A 587 -18.35 30.17 -7.67
C PRO A 587 -19.01 29.46 -8.87
N PRO A 588 -18.85 29.97 -10.10
CA PRO A 588 -19.52 29.43 -11.28
C PRO A 588 -19.07 27.98 -11.48
N GLY A 589 -20.08 27.09 -11.48
CA GLY A 589 -19.86 25.67 -11.76
C GLY A 589 -19.13 25.49 -13.08
N ARG A 590 -18.15 24.60 -13.11
CA ARG A 590 -17.47 24.18 -14.33
C ARG A 590 -18.54 23.76 -15.35
N ARG A 591 -18.75 24.56 -16.41
CA ARG A 591 -19.57 24.18 -17.55
C ARG A 591 -19.05 22.86 -18.09
N ARG A 592 -19.88 21.83 -18.02
CA ARG A 592 -19.72 20.63 -18.84
C ARG A 592 -19.69 21.09 -20.28
N LEU A 593 -18.58 20.91 -20.96
CA LEU A 593 -18.53 20.98 -22.43
C LEU A 593 -19.45 19.86 -22.94
N GLU A 594 -20.62 20.25 -23.43
CA GLU A 594 -21.49 19.36 -24.19
C GLU A 594 -20.69 18.81 -25.36
N LYS A 595 -20.64 17.49 -25.50
CA LYS A 595 -20.10 16.81 -26.65
C LYS A 595 -20.93 17.21 -27.87
N ALA A 596 -20.37 18.03 -28.74
CA ALA A 596 -20.91 18.23 -30.06
C ALA A 596 -21.02 16.87 -30.77
N ALA A 597 -22.19 16.58 -31.29
CA ALA A 597 -22.43 15.40 -32.12
C ALA A 597 -21.59 15.47 -33.39
N PRO A 598 -21.09 14.34 -33.90
CA PRO A 598 -20.33 14.33 -35.15
C PRO A 598 -21.24 14.71 -36.32
N PRO A 599 -20.74 15.47 -37.32
CA PRO A 599 -21.52 15.84 -38.48
C PRO A 599 -21.89 14.61 -39.31
N GLY A 600 -23.16 14.53 -39.71
CA GLY A 600 -23.70 13.44 -40.51
C GLY A 600 -22.96 13.24 -41.81
N ARG A 601 -22.73 11.99 -42.19
CA ARG A 601 -22.30 11.57 -43.51
C ARG A 601 -23.34 12.02 -44.55
N ARG A 602 -22.94 12.89 -45.47
CA ARG A 602 -23.65 13.09 -46.73
C ARG A 602 -23.42 11.88 -47.61
N GLU A 603 -24.45 11.11 -47.86
CA GLU A 603 -24.51 10.17 -48.99
C GLU A 603 -24.53 10.97 -50.29
N THR A 604 -23.49 10.86 -51.07
CA THR A 604 -23.50 11.26 -52.49
C THR A 604 -24.01 10.08 -53.31
N ALA A 605 -25.25 10.18 -53.78
CA ALA A 605 -25.78 9.32 -54.79
C ALA A 605 -24.99 9.56 -56.10
N LEU A 606 -24.38 8.53 -56.62
CA LEU A 606 -23.89 8.48 -58.01
C LEU A 606 -24.99 7.84 -58.85
N THR A 607 -25.58 8.65 -59.72
CA THR A 607 -26.37 8.21 -60.88
C THR A 607 -25.45 8.14 -62.11
N SER A 608 -25.57 7.03 -62.83
CA SER A 608 -25.08 6.65 -64.17
C SER A 608 -23.58 6.45 -64.30
#